data_cf9dcc25b30a88aae9f084e53d4caa66
#
_entry.id   cf9dcc25b30a88aae9f084e53d4caa66
#
_cell.length_a   1.000
_cell.length_b   1.000
_cell.length_c   1.000
_cell.angle_alpha   90.00
_cell.angle_beta   90.00
_cell.angle_gamma   90.00
#
_symmetry.space_group_name_H-M   'P 1'
#
loop_
_entity.id
_entity.type
_entity.pdbx_description
1 polymer ?
#
loop_
_entity_poly.entity_id
_entity_poly.type
_entity_poly.pdbx_seq_one_letter_code
_entity_poly.pdbx_strand_id
1 'polypeptide(L)'
;SSLDNRGYTCTQTNFDTGLRYQKLDQWAKFKDFQARIRDAIIKAQALNRIMIGWNGTSRAATSNPTTHPLLQDVNSGWLQKMRTENEARVMAEVVADSGKIEIGGGKDFENIDALVVSMVNEFIEPWYQEDTDLVVICGRQLLADKYFPIINKTQAPTEMLAADIVTSQKRLGNLPAVRVPHFPPNGLLVTRLDNLSIYFQDSSWRRHLL
;
A
#
# COMPACT_ATOMS: atom_id res chain seq x y z
N SER A 1 -21.26 -23.43 7.13
CA SER A 1 -20.53 -22.16 7.10
C SER A 1 -20.75 -21.45 8.42
N SER A 2 -19.70 -21.26 9.21
CA SER A 2 -19.78 -20.44 10.41
C SER A 2 -19.83 -18.98 9.99
N LEU A 3 -20.86 -18.26 10.41
CA LEU A 3 -20.92 -16.80 10.28
C LEU A 3 -19.94 -16.21 11.31
N ASP A 4 -18.97 -15.47 10.83
CA ASP A 4 -17.98 -14.79 11.67
C ASP A 4 -18.51 -13.40 12.00
N ASN A 5 -18.57 -13.06 13.28
CA ASN A 5 -19.07 -11.76 13.74
C ASN A 5 -17.91 -10.75 13.78
N ARG A 6 -17.39 -10.38 12.61
CA ARG A 6 -16.38 -9.34 12.47
C ARG A 6 -17.02 -7.98 12.28
N GLY A 7 -16.61 -7.01 13.05
CA GLY A 7 -17.15 -5.66 13.02
C GLY A 7 -16.08 -4.59 12.97
N TYR A 8 -16.50 -3.35 12.67
CA TYR A 8 -15.65 -2.17 12.67
C TYR A 8 -16.16 -1.19 13.71
N THR A 9 -15.25 -0.63 14.49
CA THR A 9 -15.53 0.48 15.40
C THR A 9 -14.82 1.73 14.89
N CYS A 10 -15.60 2.73 14.48
CA CYS A 10 -15.06 4.01 14.08
C CYS A 10 -14.61 4.81 15.30
N THR A 11 -13.39 5.28 15.31
CA THR A 11 -12.82 6.10 16.37
C THR A 11 -12.49 7.49 15.85
N GLN A 12 -12.73 8.51 16.67
CA GLN A 12 -12.45 9.89 16.29
C GLN A 12 -10.95 10.06 16.02
N THR A 13 -10.62 10.58 14.84
CA THR A 13 -9.25 10.91 14.45
C THR A 13 -9.23 12.34 13.94
N ASN A 14 -8.41 13.18 14.57
CA ASN A 14 -8.23 14.57 14.19
C ASN A 14 -7.02 14.70 13.27
N PHE A 15 -7.16 15.48 12.21
CA PHE A 15 -6.09 15.87 11.31
C PHE A 15 -5.87 17.36 11.43
N ASP A 16 -4.96 17.75 12.31
CA ASP A 16 -4.64 19.15 12.55
C ASP A 16 -3.72 19.69 11.46
N THR A 17 -4.06 20.84 10.90
CA THR A 17 -3.29 21.50 9.85
C THR A 17 -3.01 22.94 10.24
N GLY A 18 -1.73 23.29 10.34
CA GLY A 18 -1.29 24.68 10.56
C GLY A 18 -0.81 25.31 9.25
N LEU A 19 -1.30 26.48 8.93
CA LEU A 19 -0.81 27.30 7.82
C LEU A 19 -0.05 28.51 8.38
N ARG A 20 1.22 28.66 7.96
CA ARG A 20 1.99 29.84 8.32
C ARG A 20 1.53 31.04 7.54
N TYR A 21 1.41 32.21 8.17
CA TYR A 21 0.99 33.48 7.54
C TYR A 21 1.80 33.81 6.28
N GLN A 22 3.11 33.56 6.28
CA GLN A 22 3.96 33.77 5.11
C GLN A 22 3.50 32.98 3.88
N LYS A 23 3.01 31.74 4.06
CA LYS A 23 2.46 30.93 2.96
C LYS A 23 1.10 31.46 2.51
N LEU A 24 0.27 31.93 3.45
CA LEU A 24 -1.01 32.56 3.13
C LEU A 24 -0.79 33.81 2.29
N ASP A 25 0.16 34.69 2.66
CA ASP A 25 0.50 35.90 1.92
C ASP A 25 1.02 35.61 0.51
N GLN A 26 1.87 34.58 0.36
CA GLN A 26 2.35 34.13 -0.94
C GLN A 26 1.23 33.63 -1.87
N TRP A 27 0.20 33.00 -1.31
CA TRP A 27 -0.91 32.43 -2.06
C TRP A 27 -2.07 33.42 -2.23
N ALA A 28 -2.19 34.43 -1.39
CA ALA A 28 -3.24 35.45 -1.44
C ALA A 28 -3.29 36.21 -2.79
N LYS A 29 -2.17 36.26 -3.52
CA LYS A 29 -2.10 36.85 -4.87
C LYS A 29 -2.90 36.08 -5.93
N PHE A 30 -3.24 34.81 -5.69
CA PHE A 30 -4.04 34.01 -6.60
C PHE A 30 -5.54 34.16 -6.27
N LYS A 31 -6.37 34.40 -7.27
CA LYS A 31 -7.83 34.57 -7.10
C LYS A 31 -8.51 33.32 -6.51
N ASP A 32 -7.90 32.14 -6.71
CA ASP A 32 -8.38 30.82 -6.29
C ASP A 32 -7.63 30.25 -5.07
N PHE A 33 -6.94 31.11 -4.28
CA PHE A 33 -6.08 30.65 -3.19
C PHE A 33 -6.81 29.79 -2.15
N GLN A 34 -8.07 30.12 -1.81
CA GLN A 34 -8.86 29.33 -0.85
C GLN A 34 -9.15 27.92 -1.37
N ALA A 35 -9.48 27.80 -2.67
CA ALA A 35 -9.68 26.49 -3.29
C ALA A 35 -8.39 25.67 -3.29
N ARG A 36 -7.25 26.27 -3.60
CA ARG A 36 -5.93 25.61 -3.57
C ARG A 36 -5.55 25.12 -2.18
N ILE A 37 -5.79 25.93 -1.14
CA ILE A 37 -5.55 25.52 0.26
C ILE A 37 -6.44 24.33 0.61
N ARG A 38 -7.73 24.43 0.35
CA ARG A 38 -8.69 23.35 0.61
C ARG A 38 -8.25 22.06 -0.08
N ASP A 39 -7.92 22.12 -1.36
CA ASP A 39 -7.56 20.95 -2.16
C ASP A 39 -6.24 20.34 -1.69
N ALA A 40 -5.27 21.17 -1.28
CA ALA A 40 -4.02 20.70 -0.68
C ALA A 40 -4.26 19.97 0.65
N ILE A 41 -5.14 20.49 1.51
CA ILE A 41 -5.50 19.86 2.78
C ILE A 41 -6.21 18.53 2.52
N ILE A 42 -7.19 18.48 1.62
CA ILE A 42 -7.92 17.25 1.28
C ILE A 42 -6.97 16.19 0.74
N LYS A 43 -6.05 16.59 -0.15
CA LYS A 43 -5.04 15.69 -0.71
C LYS A 43 -4.10 15.16 0.38
N ALA A 44 -3.63 16.01 1.29
CA ALA A 44 -2.78 15.59 2.40
C ALA A 44 -3.50 14.61 3.34
N GLN A 45 -4.77 14.88 3.68
CA GLN A 45 -5.57 13.98 4.50
C GLN A 45 -5.80 12.62 3.81
N ALA A 46 -6.06 12.62 2.51
CA ALA A 46 -6.23 11.38 1.74
C ALA A 46 -4.94 10.53 1.75
N LEU A 47 -3.78 11.15 1.54
CA LEU A 47 -2.49 10.48 1.60
C LEU A 47 -2.18 9.95 3.00
N ASN A 48 -2.50 10.69 4.05
CA ASN A 48 -2.33 10.26 5.44
C ASN A 48 -3.22 9.05 5.77
N ARG A 49 -4.46 9.03 5.30
CA ARG A 49 -5.36 7.87 5.46
C ARG A 49 -4.81 6.62 4.77
N ILE A 50 -4.28 6.76 3.55
CA ILE A 50 -3.63 5.67 2.83
C ILE A 50 -2.37 5.21 3.58
N MET A 51 -1.58 6.16 4.12
CA MET A 51 -0.40 5.85 4.92
C MET A 51 -0.75 5.04 6.16
N ILE A 52 -1.79 5.44 6.91
CA ILE A 52 -2.31 4.70 8.06
C ILE A 52 -2.82 3.31 7.62
N GLY A 53 -3.52 3.23 6.49
CA GLY A 53 -4.02 1.98 5.94
C GLY A 53 -2.91 0.95 5.71
N TRP A 54 -1.74 1.36 5.24
CA TRP A 54 -0.61 0.47 5.01
C TRP A 54 0.25 0.23 6.25
N ASN A 55 0.52 1.27 7.03
CA ASN A 55 1.55 1.22 8.06
C ASN A 55 0.99 1.23 9.48
N GLY A 56 -0.29 1.49 9.67
CA GLY A 56 -0.90 1.54 10.99
C GLY A 56 -0.84 0.19 11.72
N THR A 57 -0.33 0.18 12.95
CA THR A 57 -0.17 -1.03 13.77
C THR A 57 -0.96 -0.98 15.05
N SER A 58 -1.20 0.21 15.58
CA SER A 58 -1.85 0.41 16.87
C SER A 58 -2.59 1.73 16.93
N ARG A 59 -3.27 1.99 18.03
CA ARG A 59 -3.90 3.28 18.31
C ARG A 59 -3.41 3.83 19.64
N ALA A 60 -2.72 4.95 19.58
CA ALA A 60 -2.36 5.76 20.74
C ALA A 60 -3.44 6.82 21.02
N ALA A 61 -3.52 7.30 22.26
CA ALA A 61 -4.39 8.41 22.63
C ALA A 61 -3.99 9.72 21.90
N THR A 62 -2.68 9.92 21.73
CA THR A 62 -2.08 11.02 20.97
C THR A 62 -0.97 10.45 20.11
N SER A 63 -1.02 10.70 18.80
CA SER A 63 0.00 10.26 17.86
C SER A 63 1.29 11.07 18.01
N ASN A 64 2.43 10.40 17.87
CA ASN A 64 3.74 11.02 17.88
C ASN A 64 4.46 10.84 16.53
N PRO A 65 4.40 11.83 15.63
CA PRO A 65 5.00 11.72 14.30
C PRO A 65 6.53 11.66 14.31
N THR A 66 7.19 11.98 15.42
CA THR A 66 8.65 11.87 15.54
C THR A 66 9.08 10.41 15.70
N THR A 67 8.37 9.65 16.52
CA THR A 67 8.63 8.21 16.73
C THR A 67 7.91 7.33 15.71
N HIS A 68 6.81 7.81 15.15
CA HIS A 68 5.96 7.12 14.18
C HIS A 68 5.75 7.93 12.90
N PRO A 69 6.81 8.14 12.07
CA PRO A 69 6.76 9.01 10.90
C PRO A 69 5.82 8.52 9.79
N LEU A 70 5.42 7.24 9.81
CA LEU A 70 4.44 6.66 8.90
C LEU A 70 3.05 6.52 9.55
N LEU A 71 2.78 7.25 10.62
CA LEU A 71 1.50 7.26 11.33
C LEU A 71 1.08 5.87 11.86
N GLN A 72 2.06 5.07 12.30
CA GLN A 72 1.85 3.69 12.74
C GLN A 72 0.99 3.58 13.99
N ASP A 73 0.93 4.63 14.80
CA ASP A 73 0.25 4.73 16.10
C ASP A 73 -1.15 5.39 16.03
N VAL A 74 -1.63 5.71 14.83
CA VAL A 74 -2.94 6.40 14.67
C VAL A 74 -4.10 5.43 14.65
N ASN A 75 -4.00 4.33 13.91
CA ASN A 75 -5.00 3.26 13.87
C ASN A 75 -4.41 1.98 13.27
N SER A 76 -5.07 0.83 13.51
CA SER A 76 -4.72 -0.43 12.83
C SER A 76 -5.10 -0.35 11.36
N GLY A 77 -4.13 -0.57 10.48
CA GLY A 77 -4.30 -0.55 9.03
C GLY A 77 -4.63 -1.93 8.44
N TRP A 78 -4.75 -1.98 7.11
CA TRP A 78 -5.10 -3.20 6.38
C TRP A 78 -4.10 -4.34 6.58
N LEU A 79 -2.80 -4.05 6.49
CA LEU A 79 -1.76 -5.09 6.65
C LEU A 79 -1.72 -5.61 8.09
N GLN A 80 -1.93 -4.75 9.09
CA GLN A 80 -1.99 -5.17 10.48
C GLN A 80 -3.21 -6.06 10.75
N LYS A 81 -4.37 -5.69 10.19
CA LYS A 81 -5.57 -6.53 10.29
C LYS A 81 -5.38 -7.91 9.67
N MET A 82 -4.70 -8.00 8.52
CA MET A 82 -4.35 -9.29 7.92
C MET A 82 -3.49 -10.13 8.86
N ARG A 83 -2.48 -9.55 9.49
CA ARG A 83 -1.59 -10.26 10.42
C ARG A 83 -2.30 -10.77 11.68
N THR A 84 -3.29 -10.01 12.17
CA THR A 84 -3.98 -10.33 13.44
C THR A 84 -5.26 -11.16 13.25
N GLU A 85 -5.96 -10.99 12.14
CA GLU A 85 -7.27 -11.61 11.91
C GLU A 85 -7.23 -12.75 10.89
N ASN A 86 -6.21 -12.79 10.02
CA ASN A 86 -6.04 -13.75 8.94
C ASN A 86 -4.59 -14.20 8.78
N GLU A 87 -3.93 -14.56 9.87
CA GLU A 87 -2.53 -14.98 9.87
C GLU A 87 -2.22 -16.10 8.85
N ALA A 88 -3.15 -17.03 8.67
CA ALA A 88 -3.05 -18.11 7.67
C ALA A 88 -2.92 -17.62 6.22
N ARG A 89 -3.17 -16.35 5.93
CA ARG A 89 -2.99 -15.70 4.62
C ARG A 89 -1.78 -14.76 4.57
N VAL A 90 -0.90 -14.86 5.53
CA VAL A 90 0.32 -14.03 5.63
C VAL A 90 1.54 -14.92 5.52
N MET A 91 2.31 -14.74 4.46
CA MET A 91 3.61 -15.40 4.31
C MET A 91 4.69 -14.48 4.91
N ALA A 92 5.23 -14.86 6.06
CA ALA A 92 6.34 -14.14 6.70
C ALA A 92 7.68 -14.81 6.46
N GLU A 93 7.67 -16.13 6.27
CA GLU A 93 8.84 -16.98 6.05
C GLU A 93 8.46 -18.23 5.25
N VAL A 94 9.42 -18.88 4.64
CA VAL A 94 9.27 -20.18 3.98
C VAL A 94 9.96 -21.26 4.82
N VAL A 95 11.17 -20.96 5.28
CA VAL A 95 11.90 -21.84 6.22
C VAL A 95 11.53 -21.43 7.63
N ALA A 96 11.05 -22.38 8.42
CA ALA A 96 10.62 -22.14 9.80
C ALA A 96 11.70 -21.42 10.61
N ASP A 97 11.30 -20.40 11.37
CA ASP A 97 12.14 -19.56 12.22
C ASP A 97 13.19 -18.71 11.45
N SER A 98 13.08 -18.58 10.14
CA SER A 98 13.98 -17.71 9.36
C SER A 98 13.61 -16.24 9.45
N GLY A 99 12.35 -15.94 9.70
CA GLY A 99 11.79 -14.58 9.76
C GLY A 99 11.90 -13.78 8.47
N LYS A 100 12.17 -14.43 7.33
CA LYS A 100 12.39 -13.81 6.03
C LYS A 100 11.99 -14.72 4.88
N ILE A 101 11.76 -14.10 3.72
CA ILE A 101 11.61 -14.78 2.43
C ILE A 101 12.77 -14.32 1.55
N GLU A 102 13.54 -15.24 1.02
CA GLU A 102 14.67 -14.94 0.16
C GLU A 102 14.34 -15.25 -1.31
N ILE A 103 14.67 -14.29 -2.19
CA ILE A 103 14.43 -14.41 -3.64
C ILE A 103 15.78 -14.42 -4.35
N GLY A 104 15.98 -15.38 -5.26
CA GLY A 104 17.19 -15.52 -6.06
C GLY A 104 17.53 -16.97 -6.34
N GLY A 105 18.52 -17.21 -7.19
CA GLY A 105 18.94 -18.58 -7.54
C GLY A 105 19.36 -19.39 -6.31
N GLY A 106 18.72 -20.54 -6.10
CA GLY A 106 18.99 -21.40 -4.95
C GLY A 106 18.44 -20.92 -3.61
N LYS A 107 17.55 -19.93 -3.60
CA LYS A 107 16.82 -19.41 -2.45
C LYS A 107 15.39 -19.96 -2.40
N ASP A 108 14.55 -19.44 -1.49
CA ASP A 108 13.17 -19.88 -1.31
C ASP A 108 12.35 -19.77 -2.60
N PHE A 109 12.52 -18.68 -3.33
CA PHE A 109 11.94 -18.48 -4.66
C PHE A 109 13.00 -17.99 -5.64
N GLU A 110 12.99 -18.53 -6.85
CA GLU A 110 13.95 -18.16 -7.89
C GLU A 110 13.80 -16.71 -8.35
N ASN A 111 12.57 -16.23 -8.38
CA ASN A 111 12.23 -14.86 -8.74
C ASN A 111 10.92 -14.43 -8.08
N ILE A 112 10.61 -13.13 -8.18
CA ILE A 112 9.41 -12.54 -7.59
C ILE A 112 8.12 -13.05 -8.25
N ASP A 113 8.16 -13.47 -9.50
CA ASP A 113 7.00 -14.02 -10.20
C ASP A 113 6.61 -15.38 -9.60
N ALA A 114 7.59 -16.22 -9.30
CA ALA A 114 7.38 -17.50 -8.64
C ALA A 114 6.77 -17.33 -7.25
N LEU A 115 7.23 -16.33 -6.49
CA LEU A 115 6.63 -15.98 -5.20
C LEU A 115 5.17 -15.58 -5.35
N VAL A 116 4.84 -14.71 -6.32
CA VAL A 116 3.44 -14.26 -6.52
C VAL A 116 2.53 -15.42 -6.95
N VAL A 117 3.00 -16.29 -7.83
CA VAL A 117 2.25 -17.50 -8.24
C VAL A 117 2.00 -18.43 -7.05
N SER A 118 3.00 -18.66 -6.20
CA SER A 118 2.85 -19.44 -4.97
C SER A 118 1.83 -18.80 -4.03
N MET A 119 1.89 -17.48 -3.82
CA MET A 119 0.92 -16.76 -3.00
C MET A 119 -0.52 -16.92 -3.51
N VAL A 120 -0.73 -16.86 -4.81
CA VAL A 120 -2.07 -17.06 -5.40
C VAL A 120 -2.55 -18.48 -5.17
N ASN A 121 -1.71 -19.47 -5.41
CA ASN A 121 -2.08 -20.89 -5.33
C ASN A 121 -2.30 -21.36 -3.88
N GLU A 122 -1.53 -20.83 -2.93
CA GLU A 122 -1.56 -21.31 -1.55
C GLU A 122 -2.53 -20.54 -0.65
N PHE A 123 -2.69 -19.21 -0.86
CA PHE A 123 -3.43 -18.36 0.04
C PHE A 123 -4.78 -17.85 -0.51
N ILE A 124 -5.01 -17.98 -1.82
CA ILE A 124 -6.29 -17.60 -2.43
C ILE A 124 -7.12 -18.85 -2.72
N GLU A 125 -8.37 -18.81 -2.30
CA GLU A 125 -9.32 -19.89 -2.54
C GLU A 125 -9.48 -20.18 -4.05
N PRO A 126 -9.57 -21.43 -4.49
CA PRO A 126 -9.53 -21.81 -5.92
C PRO A 126 -10.52 -21.05 -6.81
N TRP A 127 -11.71 -20.72 -6.29
CA TRP A 127 -12.73 -20.00 -7.05
C TRP A 127 -12.45 -18.50 -7.23
N TYR A 128 -11.43 -17.93 -6.52
CA TYR A 128 -10.97 -16.55 -6.69
C TYR A 128 -9.62 -16.44 -7.39
N GLN A 129 -8.91 -17.54 -7.63
CA GLN A 129 -7.59 -17.51 -8.27
C GLN A 129 -7.63 -17.00 -9.71
N GLU A 130 -8.74 -17.25 -10.40
CA GLU A 130 -9.00 -16.81 -11.79
C GLU A 130 -9.69 -15.43 -11.88
N ASP A 131 -9.84 -14.73 -10.76
CA ASP A 131 -10.50 -13.42 -10.75
C ASP A 131 -9.65 -12.38 -11.50
N THR A 132 -10.24 -11.77 -12.53
CA THR A 132 -9.58 -10.78 -13.40
C THR A 132 -9.30 -9.46 -12.73
N ASP A 133 -9.94 -9.18 -11.57
CA ASP A 133 -9.74 -7.96 -10.79
C ASP A 133 -8.62 -8.08 -9.74
N LEU A 134 -7.97 -9.25 -9.67
CA LEU A 134 -6.80 -9.43 -8.82
C LEU A 134 -5.63 -8.60 -9.32
N VAL A 135 -4.99 -7.91 -8.39
CA VAL A 135 -3.77 -7.13 -8.63
C VAL A 135 -2.71 -7.45 -7.59
N VAL A 136 -1.46 -7.21 -7.94
CA VAL A 136 -0.34 -7.26 -7.00
C VAL A 136 0.06 -5.85 -6.63
N ILE A 137 -0.13 -5.48 -5.38
CA ILE A 137 0.45 -4.26 -4.83
C ILE A 137 1.83 -4.61 -4.32
N CYS A 138 2.86 -3.96 -4.84
CA CYS A 138 4.23 -4.24 -4.46
C CYS A 138 5.01 -2.98 -4.11
N GLY A 139 5.99 -3.17 -3.24
CA GLY A 139 6.92 -2.14 -2.86
C GLY A 139 7.79 -1.69 -4.04
N ARG A 140 8.22 -0.44 -3.99
CA ARG A 140 9.02 0.17 -5.05
C ARG A 140 10.31 -0.58 -5.31
N GLN A 141 10.96 -1.07 -4.24
CA GLN A 141 12.26 -1.73 -4.33
C GLN A 141 12.15 -3.06 -5.06
N LEU A 142 11.20 -3.91 -4.67
CA LEU A 142 10.97 -5.20 -5.31
C LEU A 142 10.64 -5.08 -6.79
N LEU A 143 9.85 -4.09 -7.16
CA LEU A 143 9.52 -3.83 -8.57
C LEU A 143 10.73 -3.31 -9.34
N ALA A 144 11.54 -2.46 -8.75
CA ALA A 144 12.78 -1.97 -9.35
C ALA A 144 13.78 -3.10 -9.56
N ASP A 145 13.98 -3.96 -8.56
CA ASP A 145 14.91 -5.08 -8.62
C ASP A 145 14.55 -6.08 -9.73
N LYS A 146 13.25 -6.29 -9.97
CA LYS A 146 12.82 -7.14 -11.09
C LYS A 146 13.21 -6.57 -12.46
N TYR A 147 12.99 -5.29 -12.69
CA TYR A 147 13.18 -4.67 -14.01
C TYR A 147 14.57 -4.10 -14.23
N PHE A 148 15.35 -3.85 -13.17
CA PHE A 148 16.67 -3.27 -13.26
C PHE A 148 17.65 -4.09 -14.16
N PRO A 149 17.71 -5.43 -14.09
CA PRO A 149 18.57 -6.21 -14.98
C PRO A 149 18.22 -6.06 -16.47
N ILE A 150 16.95 -5.83 -16.77
CA ILE A 150 16.45 -5.64 -18.14
C ILE A 150 16.83 -4.24 -18.65
N ILE A 151 16.67 -3.22 -17.82
CA ILE A 151 16.95 -1.82 -18.17
C ILE A 151 18.46 -1.56 -18.30
N ASN A 152 19.26 -2.23 -17.47
CA ASN A 152 20.72 -1.99 -17.39
C ASN A 152 21.56 -2.76 -18.44
N LYS A 153 20.92 -3.59 -19.29
CA LYS A 153 21.63 -4.31 -20.36
C LYS A 153 21.71 -3.42 -21.62
N THR A 154 22.89 -3.37 -22.22
CA THR A 154 23.05 -2.86 -23.59
C THR A 154 22.57 -3.96 -24.56
N GLN A 155 21.46 -3.73 -25.23
CA GLN A 155 20.78 -4.73 -26.06
C GLN A 155 20.71 -4.27 -27.53
N ALA A 156 20.51 -5.23 -28.44
CA ALA A 156 20.18 -4.93 -29.82
C ALA A 156 18.83 -4.20 -29.93
N PRO A 157 18.58 -3.40 -31.00
CA PRO A 157 17.35 -2.61 -31.11
C PRO A 157 16.05 -3.40 -30.97
N THR A 158 16.02 -4.64 -31.44
CA THR A 158 14.86 -5.54 -31.33
C THR A 158 14.64 -6.03 -29.91
N GLU A 159 15.72 -6.29 -29.16
CA GLU A 159 15.66 -6.67 -27.75
C GLU A 159 15.29 -5.48 -26.88
N MET A 160 15.72 -4.26 -27.20
CA MET A 160 15.31 -3.04 -26.55
C MET A 160 13.79 -2.81 -26.65
N LEU A 161 13.21 -3.01 -27.84
CA LEU A 161 11.76 -2.89 -28.03
C LEU A 161 11.00 -3.93 -27.20
N ALA A 162 11.49 -5.18 -27.16
CA ALA A 162 10.91 -6.23 -26.31
C ALA A 162 11.02 -5.88 -24.82
N ALA A 163 12.16 -5.35 -24.38
CA ALA A 163 12.38 -4.90 -23.02
C ALA A 163 11.45 -3.74 -22.64
N ASP A 164 11.24 -2.80 -23.53
CA ASP A 164 10.32 -1.67 -23.33
C ASP A 164 8.86 -2.13 -23.17
N ILE A 165 8.43 -3.11 -23.98
CA ILE A 165 7.09 -3.70 -23.88
C ILE A 165 6.92 -4.40 -22.53
N VAL A 166 7.88 -5.23 -22.10
CA VAL A 166 7.85 -5.95 -20.83
C VAL A 166 7.82 -4.98 -19.65
N THR A 167 8.66 -3.93 -19.69
CA THR A 167 8.72 -2.92 -18.61
C THR A 167 7.45 -2.05 -18.54
N SER A 168 6.80 -1.81 -19.67
CA SER A 168 5.58 -1.01 -19.72
C SER A 168 4.37 -1.71 -19.11
N GLN A 169 4.29 -3.03 -19.23
CA GLN A 169 3.15 -3.82 -18.74
C GLN A 169 3.11 -4.02 -17.23
N LYS A 170 4.24 -3.90 -16.53
CA LYS A 170 4.36 -4.03 -15.05
C LYS A 170 3.52 -5.18 -14.49
N ARG A 171 3.85 -6.41 -14.86
CA ARG A 171 3.17 -7.62 -14.36
C ARG A 171 4.08 -8.40 -13.41
N LEU A 172 3.46 -9.01 -12.41
CA LEU A 172 4.10 -9.94 -11.47
C LEU A 172 3.23 -11.21 -11.37
N GLY A 173 3.83 -12.37 -11.62
CA GLY A 173 3.10 -13.65 -11.58
C GLY A 173 1.83 -13.65 -12.43
N ASN A 174 1.88 -13.08 -13.63
CA ASN A 174 0.74 -12.87 -14.54
C ASN A 174 -0.33 -11.87 -14.08
N LEU A 175 -0.24 -11.30 -12.88
CA LEU A 175 -1.16 -10.30 -12.39
C LEU A 175 -0.64 -8.87 -12.66
N PRO A 176 -1.53 -7.89 -12.88
CA PRO A 176 -1.14 -6.48 -12.98
C PRO A 176 -0.46 -6.02 -11.69
N ALA A 177 0.71 -5.38 -11.81
CA ALA A 177 1.41 -4.81 -10.67
C ALA A 177 1.02 -3.34 -10.47
N VAL A 178 0.53 -3.00 -9.29
CA VAL A 178 0.08 -1.65 -8.92
C VAL A 178 1.02 -1.06 -7.88
N ARG A 179 1.43 0.19 -8.09
CA ARG A 179 2.19 0.97 -7.12
C ARG A 179 1.26 1.92 -6.39
N VAL A 180 1.36 1.91 -5.08
CA VAL A 180 0.60 2.81 -4.21
C VAL A 180 1.54 3.62 -3.32
N PRO A 181 1.18 4.85 -2.92
CA PRO A 181 2.01 5.65 -2.03
C PRO A 181 2.10 5.00 -0.64
N HIS A 182 3.26 5.13 -0.01
CA HIS A 182 3.52 4.70 1.37
C HIS A 182 3.43 3.19 1.63
N PHE A 183 3.33 2.35 0.61
CA PHE A 183 3.38 0.90 0.79
C PHE A 183 4.79 0.46 1.21
N PRO A 184 4.92 -0.55 2.09
CA PRO A 184 6.22 -1.05 2.53
C PRO A 184 7.13 -1.41 1.34
N PRO A 185 8.40 -0.97 1.30
CA PRO A 185 9.27 -1.10 0.14
C PRO A 185 9.56 -2.56 -0.27
N ASN A 186 9.58 -3.48 0.71
CA ASN A 186 9.83 -4.91 0.53
C ASN A 186 8.57 -5.76 0.75
N GLY A 187 7.38 -5.14 0.66
CA GLY A 187 6.11 -5.83 0.82
C GLY A 187 5.47 -6.23 -0.50
N LEU A 188 4.66 -7.28 -0.44
CA LEU A 188 3.76 -7.73 -1.51
C LEU A 188 2.37 -7.97 -0.92
N LEU A 189 1.34 -7.60 -1.68
CA LEU A 189 -0.05 -7.90 -1.35
C LEU A 189 -0.80 -8.26 -2.64
N VAL A 190 -1.36 -9.45 -2.70
CA VAL A 190 -2.27 -9.87 -3.77
C VAL A 190 -3.69 -9.68 -3.28
N THR A 191 -4.46 -8.82 -3.95
CA THR A 191 -5.83 -8.49 -3.56
C THR A 191 -6.59 -7.86 -4.70
N ARG A 192 -7.92 -7.75 -4.54
CA ARG A 192 -8.73 -6.81 -5.31
C ARG A 192 -8.66 -5.43 -4.66
N LEU A 193 -8.66 -4.36 -5.45
CA LEU A 193 -8.60 -3.00 -4.89
C LEU A 193 -9.87 -2.61 -4.12
N ASP A 194 -11.02 -3.16 -4.47
CA ASP A 194 -12.30 -2.94 -3.76
C ASP A 194 -12.35 -3.61 -2.38
N ASN A 195 -11.45 -4.54 -2.09
CA ASN A 195 -11.26 -5.12 -0.76
C ASN A 195 -10.63 -4.14 0.26
N LEU A 196 -10.02 -3.07 -0.24
CA LEU A 196 -9.33 -2.07 0.58
C LEU A 196 -10.28 -0.91 0.88
N SER A 197 -11.04 -1.03 1.95
CA SER A 197 -12.05 -0.04 2.33
C SER A 197 -11.63 0.79 3.54
N ILE A 198 -12.10 2.03 3.57
CA ILE A 198 -11.99 2.94 4.72
C ILE A 198 -13.41 3.26 5.18
N TYR A 199 -13.70 2.90 6.43
CA TYR A 199 -15.02 3.13 7.03
C TYR A 199 -15.02 4.43 7.81
N PHE A 200 -16.13 5.14 7.77
CA PHE A 200 -16.36 6.36 8.53
C PHE A 200 -17.82 6.47 8.97
N GLN A 201 -18.05 7.19 10.05
CA GLN A 201 -19.39 7.49 10.53
C GLN A 201 -19.86 8.81 9.92
N ASP A 202 -20.89 8.76 9.09
CA ASP A 202 -21.36 9.90 8.29
C ASP A 202 -21.82 11.09 9.15
N SER A 203 -22.50 10.86 10.26
CA SER A 203 -23.02 11.91 11.15
C SER A 203 -21.98 12.63 12.00
N SER A 204 -20.70 12.19 11.99
CA SER A 204 -19.65 12.72 12.89
C SER A 204 -18.60 13.59 12.21
N TRP A 205 -18.79 13.95 10.95
CA TRP A 205 -17.87 14.84 10.24
C TRP A 205 -17.93 16.25 10.78
N ARG A 206 -16.86 16.70 11.40
CA ARG A 206 -16.72 18.07 11.92
C ARG A 206 -15.53 18.76 11.29
N ARG A 207 -15.74 19.98 10.80
CA ARG A 207 -14.67 20.89 10.42
C ARG A 207 -14.63 21.99 11.48
N HIS A 208 -13.50 22.14 12.15
CA HIS A 208 -13.28 23.18 13.10
C HIS A 208 -12.21 24.13 12.57
N LEU A 209 -12.54 25.38 12.41
CA LEU A 209 -11.61 26.45 12.05
C LEU A 209 -11.39 27.27 13.32
N LEU A 210 -10.14 27.33 13.79
CA LEU A 210 -9.67 28.17 14.88
C LEU A 210 -9.06 29.45 14.31
#